data_c4ed73d871641935a65cb4088cba424b
#
_entry.id   c4ed73d871641935a65cb4088cba424b
#
_cell.length_a   1.000
_cell.length_b   1.000
_cell.length_c   1.000
_cell.angle_alpha   90.00
_cell.angle_beta   90.00
_cell.angle_gamma   90.00
#
_symmetry.space_group_name_H-M   'P 1'
#
loop_
_entity.id
_entity.type
_entity.pdbx_description
1 polymer ?
#
loop_
_entity_poly.entity_id
_entity_poly.type
_entity_poly.pdbx_seq_one_letter_code
_entity_poly.pdbx_strand_id
1 'polypeptide(L)'
;YNFLILLKLFLFFSKGLFALQFDLLFNIEIFVSSHTETAFFKKEGLHIKAMGLALIMLFAGFFLPANGATRYWNPLYNKPNMGFGIQDGIERSAKVFKQLNIKGPILNNYDIGSYLIYYLYPENKVFVDNRPEAYSVDFFKKTYYPLHESEEAWKAIDAKYKFNAIYYFRHDNTEHGQPFLIRRTMRDPDWAPVYVDAWTIILLKRNEINKSIIDQHELPQSMFIKK
;
A
#
# COMPACT_ATOMS: atom_id res chain seq x y z
N TYR A 1 -15.92 -11.61 -39.66
CA TYR A 1 -14.68 -10.81 -39.57
C TYR A 1 -14.74 -9.84 -38.37
N ASN A 2 -15.84 -9.14 -38.18
CA ASN A 2 -15.99 -8.17 -37.09
C ASN A 2 -16.03 -8.80 -35.69
N PHE A 3 -16.53 -10.02 -35.53
CA PHE A 3 -16.57 -10.72 -34.24
C PHE A 3 -15.17 -11.10 -33.74
N LEU A 4 -14.28 -11.54 -34.62
CA LEU A 4 -12.90 -11.88 -34.26
C LEU A 4 -12.06 -10.66 -33.86
N ILE A 5 -12.32 -9.52 -34.47
CA ILE A 5 -11.68 -8.25 -34.10
C ILE A 5 -12.16 -7.80 -32.73
N LEU A 6 -13.45 -7.87 -32.46
CA LEU A 6 -14.05 -7.58 -31.16
C LEU A 6 -13.53 -8.52 -30.05
N LEU A 7 -13.38 -9.81 -30.35
CA LEU A 7 -12.83 -10.77 -29.40
C LEU A 7 -11.35 -10.53 -29.11
N LYS A 8 -10.55 -10.19 -30.12
CA LYS A 8 -9.14 -9.81 -29.93
C LYS A 8 -9.01 -8.51 -29.14
N LEU A 9 -9.86 -7.53 -29.39
CA LEU A 9 -9.93 -6.30 -28.60
C LEU A 9 -10.31 -6.62 -27.16
N PHE A 10 -11.30 -7.45 -26.92
CA PHE A 10 -11.72 -7.89 -25.59
C PHE A 10 -10.60 -8.62 -24.83
N LEU A 11 -9.87 -9.51 -25.49
CA LEU A 11 -8.73 -10.23 -24.91
C LEU A 11 -7.51 -9.30 -24.67
N PHE A 12 -7.34 -8.30 -25.48
CA PHE A 12 -6.28 -7.29 -25.31
C PHE A 12 -6.62 -6.35 -24.12
N PHE A 13 -7.89 -6.00 -23.95
CA PHE A 13 -8.39 -5.23 -22.80
C PHE A 13 -8.26 -5.97 -21.47
N SER A 14 -8.48 -7.29 -21.48
CA SER A 14 -8.31 -8.11 -20.29
C SER A 14 -6.84 -8.20 -19.84
N LYS A 15 -5.88 -7.86 -20.72
CA LYS A 15 -4.45 -7.99 -20.48
C LYS A 15 -3.73 -6.74 -19.97
N GLY A 16 -4.45 -5.71 -19.65
CA GLY A 16 -3.83 -4.63 -18.90
C GLY A 16 -3.97 -3.25 -19.53
N LEU A 17 -4.14 -2.33 -18.67
CA LEU A 17 -3.74 -0.94 -18.72
C LEU A 17 -4.83 0.09 -18.97
N PHE A 18 -5.06 0.81 -17.91
CA PHE A 18 -5.82 2.06 -17.86
C PHE A 18 -5.30 3.10 -18.89
N ALA A 19 -4.00 3.15 -19.15
CA ALA A 19 -3.39 4.04 -20.14
C ALA A 19 -3.78 3.68 -21.58
N LEU A 20 -3.85 2.38 -21.90
CA LEU A 20 -4.29 1.89 -23.20
C LEU A 20 -5.80 2.07 -23.43
N GLN A 21 -6.61 2.15 -22.37
CA GLN A 21 -8.04 2.47 -22.48
C GLN A 21 -8.26 3.89 -23.02
N PHE A 22 -7.47 4.85 -22.59
CA PHE A 22 -7.56 6.24 -23.06
C PHE A 22 -7.13 6.37 -24.53
N ASP A 23 -6.02 5.76 -24.92
CA ASP A 23 -5.54 5.76 -26.29
C ASP A 23 -6.50 5.04 -27.24
N LEU A 24 -7.16 3.98 -26.75
CA LEU A 24 -8.10 3.24 -27.58
C LEU A 24 -9.44 3.98 -27.74
N LEU A 25 -9.95 4.64 -26.69
CA LEU A 25 -11.13 5.50 -26.76
C LEU A 25 -10.89 6.67 -27.72
N PHE A 26 -9.71 7.28 -27.67
CA PHE A 26 -9.29 8.35 -28.55
C PHE A 26 -9.18 7.87 -30.02
N ASN A 27 -8.60 6.69 -30.24
CA ASN A 27 -8.50 6.09 -31.56
C ASN A 27 -9.85 5.59 -32.10
N ILE A 28 -10.77 5.13 -31.24
CA ILE A 28 -12.15 4.81 -31.61
C ILE A 28 -12.91 6.07 -32.02
N GLU A 29 -12.71 7.18 -31.31
CA GLU A 29 -13.34 8.46 -31.63
C GLU A 29 -12.83 9.01 -32.98
N ILE A 30 -11.54 8.93 -33.24
CA ILE A 30 -10.93 9.28 -34.53
C ILE A 30 -11.42 8.34 -35.64
N PHE A 31 -11.46 7.03 -35.39
CA PHE A 31 -11.94 6.04 -36.34
C PHE A 31 -13.42 6.24 -36.68
N VAL A 32 -14.27 6.48 -35.68
CA VAL A 32 -15.70 6.79 -35.88
C VAL A 32 -15.85 8.11 -36.61
N SER A 33 -15.10 9.15 -36.24
CA SER A 33 -15.14 10.46 -36.89
C SER A 33 -14.69 10.40 -38.36
N SER A 34 -13.62 9.63 -38.67
CA SER A 34 -13.09 9.50 -40.04
C SER A 34 -13.97 8.66 -40.97
N HIS A 35 -14.87 7.81 -40.41
CA HIS A 35 -15.74 6.93 -41.19
C HIS A 35 -17.23 7.35 -41.18
N THR A 36 -17.56 8.49 -40.54
CA THR A 36 -18.95 9.00 -40.49
C THR A 36 -19.52 9.42 -41.85
N GLU A 37 -18.66 9.57 -42.86
CA GLU A 37 -19.12 9.86 -44.24
C GLU A 37 -19.47 8.60 -45.06
N THR A 38 -19.18 7.40 -44.54
CA THR A 38 -19.55 6.17 -45.27
C THR A 38 -21.04 5.82 -45.04
N ALA A 39 -21.70 5.35 -46.10
CA ALA A 39 -23.12 4.99 -46.12
C ALA A 39 -23.53 3.95 -45.03
N PHE A 40 -22.57 3.27 -44.44
CA PHE A 40 -22.76 2.26 -43.39
C PHE A 40 -23.25 2.89 -42.07
N PHE A 41 -22.81 4.09 -41.74
CA PHE A 41 -23.19 4.78 -40.49
C PHE A 41 -24.45 5.68 -40.62
N LYS A 42 -25.01 5.81 -41.82
CA LYS A 42 -26.23 6.59 -42.08
C LYS A 42 -27.53 5.94 -41.59
N LYS A 43 -27.50 4.70 -41.08
CA LYS A 43 -28.68 4.05 -40.51
C LYS A 43 -28.94 4.55 -39.10
N GLU A 44 -30.05 5.22 -38.89
CA GLU A 44 -30.59 5.60 -37.59
C GLU A 44 -30.52 4.39 -36.62
N GLY A 45 -29.98 4.57 -35.44
CA GLY A 45 -29.83 3.54 -34.43
C GLY A 45 -28.45 2.91 -34.31
N LEU A 46 -27.51 3.09 -35.25
CA LEU A 46 -26.18 2.53 -35.14
C LEU A 46 -25.32 3.27 -34.07
N HIS A 47 -25.51 4.60 -33.97
CA HIS A 47 -24.87 5.40 -32.90
C HIS A 47 -25.34 4.98 -31.51
N ILE A 48 -26.66 4.68 -31.35
CA ILE A 48 -27.19 4.19 -30.06
C ILE A 48 -26.61 2.83 -29.71
N LYS A 49 -26.46 1.93 -30.69
CA LYS A 49 -25.81 0.61 -30.45
C LYS A 49 -24.34 0.72 -30.17
N ALA A 50 -23.61 1.61 -30.84
CA ALA A 50 -22.18 1.85 -30.58
C ALA A 50 -21.97 2.48 -29.19
N MET A 51 -22.81 3.43 -28.80
CA MET A 51 -22.79 4.05 -27.48
C MET A 51 -23.17 3.05 -26.39
N GLY A 52 -24.16 2.20 -26.62
CA GLY A 52 -24.52 1.10 -25.71
C GLY A 52 -23.37 0.10 -25.52
N LEU A 53 -22.68 -0.27 -26.60
CA LEU A 53 -21.51 -1.16 -26.54
C LEU A 53 -20.34 -0.50 -25.80
N ALA A 54 -20.08 0.79 -26.03
CA ALA A 54 -19.05 1.53 -25.30
C ALA A 54 -19.35 1.61 -23.80
N LEU A 55 -20.62 1.85 -23.42
CA LEU A 55 -21.04 1.83 -22.02
C LEU A 55 -20.90 0.45 -21.38
N ILE A 56 -21.23 -0.62 -22.09
CA ILE A 56 -21.06 -1.99 -21.62
C ILE A 56 -19.57 -2.30 -21.43
N MET A 57 -18.69 -1.90 -22.35
CA MET A 57 -17.25 -2.08 -22.21
C MET A 57 -16.64 -1.27 -21.07
N LEU A 58 -17.10 -0.03 -20.88
CA LEU A 58 -16.71 0.79 -19.71
C LEU A 58 -17.16 0.14 -18.40
N PHE A 59 -18.40 -0.33 -18.36
CA PHE A 59 -18.95 -1.01 -17.20
C PHE A 59 -18.19 -2.33 -16.92
N ALA A 60 -17.95 -3.15 -17.95
CA ALA A 60 -17.18 -4.37 -17.82
C ALA A 60 -15.73 -4.09 -17.39
N GLY A 61 -15.09 -3.05 -17.96
CA GLY A 61 -13.74 -2.62 -17.58
C GLY A 61 -13.64 -2.13 -16.13
N PHE A 62 -14.73 -1.61 -15.59
CA PHE A 62 -14.80 -1.17 -14.20
C PHE A 62 -15.16 -2.33 -13.24
N PHE A 63 -16.15 -3.14 -13.59
CA PHE A 63 -16.69 -4.18 -12.70
C PHE A 63 -15.89 -5.48 -12.69
N LEU A 64 -15.28 -5.88 -13.80
CA LEU A 64 -14.47 -7.11 -13.84
C LEU A 64 -13.26 -7.04 -12.90
N PRO A 65 -12.49 -5.94 -12.86
CA PRO A 65 -11.44 -5.77 -11.85
C PRO A 65 -11.98 -5.73 -10.42
N ALA A 66 -13.11 -5.03 -10.20
CA ALA A 66 -13.71 -4.89 -8.87
C ALA A 66 -14.16 -6.26 -8.29
N ASN A 67 -14.60 -7.20 -9.14
CA ASN A 67 -15.07 -8.53 -8.74
C ASN A 67 -14.00 -9.63 -8.73
N GLY A 68 -12.71 -9.27 -8.77
CA GLY A 68 -11.63 -10.23 -8.55
C GLY A 68 -11.04 -10.86 -9.81
N ALA A 69 -11.41 -10.41 -11.02
CA ALA A 69 -10.74 -10.86 -12.25
C ALA A 69 -9.23 -10.53 -12.26
N THR A 70 -8.82 -9.51 -11.49
CA THR A 70 -7.40 -9.14 -11.28
C THR A 70 -6.68 -10.01 -10.25
N ARG A 71 -7.38 -10.94 -9.58
CA ARG A 71 -6.80 -11.87 -8.59
C ARG A 71 -5.66 -12.70 -9.16
N TYR A 72 -5.74 -13.03 -10.44
CA TYR A 72 -4.72 -13.81 -11.14
C TYR A 72 -3.46 -13.01 -11.52
N TRP A 73 -3.48 -11.68 -11.34
CA TRP A 73 -2.42 -10.80 -11.83
C TRP A 73 -1.48 -10.31 -10.74
N ASN A 74 -1.89 -10.40 -9.47
CA ASN A 74 -1.04 -10.05 -8.35
C ASN A 74 -1.07 -11.14 -7.27
N PRO A 75 -0.18 -12.14 -7.35
CA PRO A 75 -0.12 -13.23 -6.38
C PRO A 75 0.19 -12.78 -4.95
N LEU A 76 0.69 -11.55 -4.76
CA LEU A 76 0.96 -10.97 -3.44
C LEU A 76 -0.33 -10.46 -2.75
N TYR A 77 -1.38 -10.20 -3.52
CA TYR A 77 -2.64 -9.67 -3.01
C TYR A 77 -3.77 -10.64 -3.31
N ASN A 78 -4.11 -11.48 -2.38
CA ASN A 78 -5.24 -12.43 -2.50
C ASN A 78 -6.62 -11.76 -2.58
N LYS A 79 -6.70 -10.44 -2.80
CA LYS A 79 -7.95 -9.66 -2.86
C LYS A 79 -7.93 -8.71 -4.05
N PRO A 80 -9.09 -8.33 -4.60
CA PRO A 80 -9.16 -7.37 -5.70
C PRO A 80 -8.54 -6.03 -5.29
N ASN A 81 -7.69 -5.48 -6.16
CA ASN A 81 -6.99 -4.21 -5.93
C ASN A 81 -7.84 -2.99 -6.28
N MET A 82 -9.06 -3.20 -6.78
CA MET A 82 -10.00 -2.14 -7.15
C MET A 82 -11.34 -2.38 -6.49
N GLY A 83 -11.97 -1.30 -6.03
CA GLY A 83 -13.28 -1.29 -5.39
C GLY A 83 -13.49 -0.02 -4.59
N PHE A 84 -14.68 0.15 -4.04
CA PHE A 84 -14.98 1.23 -3.11
C PHE A 84 -14.73 0.78 -1.67
N GLY A 85 -14.12 1.66 -0.88
CA GLY A 85 -13.84 1.42 0.53
C GLY A 85 -12.43 0.92 0.81
N ILE A 86 -12.19 0.67 2.09
CA ILE A 86 -10.90 0.19 2.59
C ILE A 86 -10.90 -1.33 2.58
N GLN A 87 -9.79 -1.93 2.18
CA GLN A 87 -9.65 -3.38 2.17
C GLN A 87 -9.84 -3.98 3.57
N ASP A 88 -10.69 -5.01 3.68
CA ASP A 88 -10.96 -5.69 4.94
C ASP A 88 -9.68 -6.20 5.62
N GLY A 89 -9.58 -5.92 6.91
CA GLY A 89 -8.49 -6.38 7.77
C GLY A 89 -7.25 -5.50 7.71
N ILE A 90 -7.21 -4.47 6.88
CA ILE A 90 -6.08 -3.53 6.85
C ILE A 90 -5.95 -2.76 8.18
N GLU A 91 -7.07 -2.53 8.86
CA GLU A 91 -7.12 -1.84 10.15
C GLU A 91 -6.65 -2.70 11.35
N ARG A 92 -6.34 -3.98 11.13
CA ARG A 92 -6.09 -4.95 12.22
C ARG A 92 -4.94 -4.51 13.13
N SER A 93 -3.80 -4.14 12.57
CA SER A 93 -2.63 -3.73 13.35
C SER A 93 -2.89 -2.44 14.15
N ALA A 94 -3.63 -1.48 13.56
CA ALA A 94 -4.01 -0.26 14.26
C ALA A 94 -5.02 -0.53 15.40
N LYS A 95 -5.96 -1.47 15.20
CA LYS A 95 -6.86 -1.92 16.27
C LYS A 95 -6.09 -2.55 17.43
N VAL A 96 -5.13 -3.43 17.13
CA VAL A 96 -4.27 -4.04 18.16
C VAL A 96 -3.47 -2.97 18.89
N PHE A 97 -2.87 -2.02 18.19
CA PHE A 97 -2.14 -0.91 18.80
C PHE A 97 -3.00 -0.13 19.82
N LYS A 98 -4.26 0.17 19.44
CA LYS A 98 -5.21 0.85 20.32
C LYS A 98 -5.69 -0.04 21.49
N GLN A 99 -6.02 -1.31 21.23
CA GLN A 99 -6.48 -2.27 22.23
C GLN A 99 -5.43 -2.52 23.32
N LEU A 100 -4.16 -2.61 22.93
CA LEU A 100 -3.04 -2.74 23.87
C LEU A 100 -2.66 -1.41 24.53
N ASN A 101 -3.35 -0.32 24.20
CA ASN A 101 -3.09 1.02 24.73
C ASN A 101 -1.62 1.45 24.61
N ILE A 102 -0.96 1.06 23.50
CA ILE A 102 0.44 1.39 23.26
C ILE A 102 0.60 2.90 23.14
N LYS A 103 1.62 3.44 23.79
CA LYS A 103 1.91 4.88 23.79
C LYS A 103 3.12 5.20 22.93
N GLY A 104 3.08 6.38 22.30
CA GLY A 104 4.23 6.95 21.60
C GLY A 104 5.31 7.50 22.56
N PRO A 105 6.35 8.11 22.01
CA PRO A 105 6.59 8.40 20.59
C PRO A 105 6.78 7.16 19.73
N ILE A 106 6.25 7.19 18.50
CA ILE A 106 6.31 6.10 17.54
C ILE A 106 7.41 6.39 16.52
N LEU A 107 8.33 5.46 16.32
CA LEU A 107 9.15 5.41 15.12
C LEU A 107 8.42 4.62 14.04
N ASN A 108 8.26 5.17 12.88
CA ASN A 108 7.72 4.47 11.71
C ASN A 108 8.57 4.75 10.48
N ASN A 109 8.53 3.85 9.51
CA ASN A 109 9.10 4.11 8.19
C ASN A 109 8.16 4.98 7.35
N TYR A 110 8.73 5.58 6.29
CA TYR A 110 8.05 6.53 5.42
C TYR A 110 6.73 5.99 4.85
N ASP A 111 6.75 4.74 4.41
CA ASP A 111 5.62 4.13 3.67
C ASP A 111 4.35 3.98 4.49
N ILE A 112 4.44 3.79 5.81
CA ILE A 112 3.26 3.55 6.65
C ILE A 112 2.72 4.82 7.32
N GLY A 113 3.40 5.95 7.18
CA GLY A 113 3.07 7.17 7.93
C GLY A 113 1.63 7.65 7.74
N SER A 114 1.15 7.74 6.50
CA SER A 114 -0.23 8.16 6.21
C SER A 114 -1.28 7.21 6.79
N TYR A 115 -1.02 5.89 6.77
CA TYR A 115 -1.86 4.90 7.41
C TYR A 115 -1.96 5.14 8.93
N LEU A 116 -0.83 5.40 9.58
CA LEU A 116 -0.80 5.67 11.01
C LEU A 116 -1.51 6.97 11.37
N ILE A 117 -1.38 8.03 10.55
CA ILE A 117 -2.14 9.26 10.72
C ILE A 117 -3.63 8.97 10.67
N TYR A 118 -4.10 8.24 9.65
CA TYR A 118 -5.51 7.94 9.48
C TYR A 118 -6.12 7.19 10.68
N TYR A 119 -5.39 6.23 11.25
CA TYR A 119 -5.90 5.38 12.31
C TYR A 119 -5.58 5.85 13.73
N LEU A 120 -4.46 6.55 13.94
CA LEU A 120 -3.93 6.81 15.29
C LEU A 120 -3.93 8.31 15.67
N TYR A 121 -4.13 9.23 14.74
CA TYR A 121 -4.24 10.65 15.05
C TYR A 121 -5.63 10.94 15.67
N PRO A 122 -5.75 11.89 16.63
CA PRO A 122 -4.71 12.77 17.17
C PRO A 122 -3.91 12.18 18.35
N GLU A 123 -4.27 11.02 18.89
CA GLU A 123 -3.70 10.46 20.12
C GLU A 123 -2.21 10.13 19.96
N ASN A 124 -1.80 9.71 18.77
CA ASN A 124 -0.41 9.41 18.46
C ASN A 124 0.05 10.15 17.21
N LYS A 125 1.25 10.74 17.33
CA LYS A 125 1.92 11.39 16.19
C LYS A 125 2.91 10.42 15.56
N VAL A 126 3.02 10.50 14.23
CA VAL A 126 4.01 9.75 13.45
C VAL A 126 5.35 10.48 13.41
N PHE A 127 6.43 9.73 13.22
CA PHE A 127 7.77 10.29 13.04
C PHE A 127 7.95 10.86 11.62
N VAL A 128 7.43 10.15 10.63
CA VAL A 128 7.49 10.53 9.22
C VAL A 128 6.25 10.03 8.48
N ASP A 129 5.85 10.72 7.41
CA ASP A 129 4.76 10.30 6.53
C ASP A 129 5.09 10.55 5.04
N ASN A 130 4.20 10.11 4.15
CA ASN A 130 4.39 10.10 2.70
C ASN A 130 4.30 11.49 2.03
N ARG A 131 4.40 12.57 2.78
CA ARG A 131 4.41 13.95 2.27
C ARG A 131 5.83 14.52 2.35
N PRO A 132 6.68 14.31 1.32
CA PRO A 132 8.07 14.76 1.36
C PRO A 132 8.18 16.29 1.56
N GLU A 133 7.20 17.04 1.07
CA GLU A 133 7.12 18.50 1.20
C GLU A 133 6.91 18.98 2.65
N ALA A 134 6.44 18.11 3.54
CA ALA A 134 6.26 18.44 4.96
C ALA A 134 7.57 18.41 5.76
N TYR A 135 8.64 17.91 5.17
CA TYR A 135 9.93 17.72 5.84
C TYR A 135 11.05 18.45 5.12
N SER A 136 12.01 18.98 5.88
CA SER A 136 13.20 19.56 5.26
C SER A 136 14.11 18.48 4.68
N VAL A 137 14.91 18.84 3.69
CA VAL A 137 15.97 17.95 3.14
C VAL A 137 16.95 17.52 4.26
N ASP A 138 17.22 18.43 5.19
CA ASP A 138 18.07 18.16 6.34
C ASP A 138 17.51 17.11 7.29
N PHE A 139 16.19 17.05 7.46
CA PHE A 139 15.57 15.98 8.25
C PHE A 139 15.89 14.61 7.65
N PHE A 140 15.72 14.45 6.35
CA PHE A 140 16.06 13.17 5.71
C PHE A 140 17.56 12.86 5.79
N LYS A 141 18.41 13.80 5.41
CA LYS A 141 19.87 13.58 5.34
C LYS A 141 20.55 13.44 6.70
N LYS A 142 20.06 14.14 7.73
CA LYS A 142 20.73 14.19 9.05
C LYS A 142 20.01 13.37 10.12
N THR A 143 18.78 12.93 9.86
CA THR A 143 17.98 12.21 10.85
C THR A 143 17.41 10.90 10.29
N TYR A 144 16.58 10.97 9.26
CA TYR A 144 15.83 9.79 8.80
C TYR A 144 16.73 8.71 8.19
N TYR A 145 17.59 9.05 7.24
CA TYR A 145 18.50 8.05 6.64
C TYR A 145 19.55 7.54 7.63
N PRO A 146 20.29 8.41 8.36
CA PRO A 146 21.32 7.94 9.29
C PRO A 146 20.81 6.98 10.37
N LEU A 147 19.57 7.15 10.87
CA LEU A 147 18.99 6.23 11.86
C LEU A 147 18.86 4.78 11.34
N HIS A 148 18.73 4.60 10.02
CA HIS A 148 18.65 3.26 9.42
C HIS A 148 20.02 2.69 9.07
N GLU A 149 21.01 3.55 8.84
CA GLU A 149 22.33 3.20 8.31
C GLU A 149 23.31 2.80 9.39
N SER A 150 23.31 3.50 10.54
CA SER A 150 24.30 3.24 11.59
C SER A 150 23.70 3.10 12.98
N GLU A 151 24.32 2.25 13.80
CA GLU A 151 23.89 2.04 15.20
C GLU A 151 24.19 3.27 16.09
N GLU A 152 25.25 4.01 15.79
CA GLU A 152 25.60 5.23 16.52
C GLU A 152 24.54 6.31 16.27
N ALA A 153 24.15 6.50 15.00
CA ALA A 153 23.09 7.44 14.63
C ALA A 153 21.74 7.02 15.22
N TRP A 154 21.42 5.71 15.15
CA TRP A 154 20.22 5.16 15.78
C TRP A 154 20.16 5.52 17.27
N LYS A 155 21.19 5.21 18.03
CA LYS A 155 21.26 5.48 19.47
C LYS A 155 21.12 6.96 19.79
N ALA A 156 21.78 7.83 19.02
CA ALA A 156 21.71 9.27 19.21
C ALA A 156 20.30 9.81 18.92
N ILE A 157 19.67 9.31 17.86
CA ILE A 157 18.32 9.72 17.46
C ILE A 157 17.28 9.16 18.42
N ASP A 158 17.37 7.90 18.84
CA ASP A 158 16.48 7.32 19.85
C ASP A 158 16.59 8.06 21.19
N ALA A 159 17.79 8.42 21.62
CA ALA A 159 17.99 9.23 22.83
C ALA A 159 17.31 10.62 22.71
N LYS A 160 17.34 11.23 21.52
CA LYS A 160 16.71 12.54 21.24
C LYS A 160 15.19 12.45 21.20
N TYR A 161 14.65 11.48 20.45
CA TYR A 161 13.21 11.37 20.20
C TYR A 161 12.49 10.49 21.22
N LYS A 162 13.24 9.68 21.97
CA LYS A 162 12.75 8.79 23.05
C LYS A 162 11.65 7.86 22.56
N PHE A 163 11.87 7.19 21.45
CA PHE A 163 10.88 6.27 20.90
C PHE A 163 10.48 5.21 21.93
N ASN A 164 9.19 4.96 22.01
CA ASN A 164 8.58 3.97 22.87
C ASN A 164 8.04 2.76 22.09
N ALA A 165 7.69 2.98 20.82
CA ALA A 165 7.24 1.95 19.91
C ALA A 165 7.88 2.13 18.53
N ILE A 166 8.16 1.01 17.86
CA ILE A 166 8.49 0.96 16.45
C ILE A 166 7.31 0.31 15.74
N TYR A 167 6.72 1.02 14.76
CA TYR A 167 5.60 0.55 13.99
C TYR A 167 5.94 0.64 12.51
N TYR A 168 6.28 -0.49 11.90
CA TYR A 168 6.87 -0.53 10.58
C TYR A 168 6.01 -1.29 9.56
N PHE A 169 6.02 -0.80 8.33
CA PHE A 169 5.67 -1.58 7.16
C PHE A 169 6.79 -2.56 6.85
N ARG A 170 6.48 -3.87 6.83
CA ARG A 170 7.48 -4.94 6.72
C ARG A 170 8.15 -5.09 5.36
N HIS A 171 7.52 -4.56 4.31
CA HIS A 171 8.01 -4.66 2.94
C HIS A 171 8.72 -3.39 2.48
N ASP A 172 9.42 -2.74 3.40
CA ASP A 172 10.32 -1.64 3.07
C ASP A 172 11.46 -2.15 2.19
N ASN A 173 11.46 -1.74 0.91
CA ASN A 173 12.43 -2.20 -0.08
C ASN A 173 13.64 -1.27 -0.19
N THR A 174 13.80 -0.32 0.72
CA THR A 174 14.99 0.52 0.77
C THR A 174 16.20 -0.28 1.23
N GLU A 175 17.39 0.12 0.79
CA GLU A 175 18.66 -0.56 1.08
C GLU A 175 18.90 -0.74 2.58
N HIS A 176 18.45 0.21 3.40
CA HIS A 176 18.72 0.22 4.85
C HIS A 176 17.51 -0.16 5.71
N GLY A 177 16.29 -0.09 5.17
CA GLY A 177 15.03 -0.34 5.91
C GLY A 177 14.90 -1.77 6.42
N GLN A 178 15.11 -2.76 5.56
CA GLN A 178 15.08 -4.18 5.95
C GLN A 178 16.21 -4.54 6.92
N PRO A 179 17.48 -4.18 6.68
CA PRO A 179 18.54 -4.43 7.65
C PRO A 179 18.28 -3.79 9.01
N PHE A 180 17.76 -2.57 9.06
CA PHE A 180 17.36 -1.91 10.30
C PHE A 180 16.30 -2.72 11.04
N LEU A 181 15.22 -3.08 10.36
CA LEU A 181 14.13 -3.84 10.97
C LEU A 181 14.60 -5.20 11.53
N ILE A 182 15.43 -5.90 10.76
CA ILE A 182 16.02 -7.18 11.21
C ILE A 182 16.87 -6.98 12.47
N ARG A 183 17.70 -5.94 12.52
CA ARG A 183 18.50 -5.63 13.72
C ARG A 183 17.60 -5.39 14.93
N ARG A 184 16.58 -4.54 14.80
CA ARG A 184 15.64 -4.22 15.91
C ARG A 184 14.85 -5.44 16.37
N THR A 185 14.43 -6.30 15.44
CA THR A 185 13.59 -7.45 15.75
C THR A 185 14.36 -8.61 16.36
N MET A 186 15.59 -8.86 15.89
CA MET A 186 16.31 -10.10 16.20
C MET A 186 17.55 -9.92 17.06
N ARG A 187 18.15 -8.75 17.10
CA ARG A 187 19.46 -8.54 17.70
C ARG A 187 19.48 -7.46 18.76
N ASP A 188 18.45 -6.64 18.83
CA ASP A 188 18.41 -5.55 19.79
C ASP A 188 17.71 -5.99 21.07
N PRO A 189 18.44 -6.09 22.20
CA PRO A 189 17.85 -6.52 23.47
C PRO A 189 16.87 -5.49 24.06
N ASP A 190 16.90 -4.24 23.58
CA ASP A 190 16.04 -3.17 24.10
C ASP A 190 14.65 -3.17 23.50
N TRP A 191 14.40 -3.98 22.46
CA TRP A 191 13.15 -4.01 21.74
C TRP A 191 12.50 -5.40 21.70
N ALA A 192 11.20 -5.45 21.92
CA ALA A 192 10.40 -6.67 21.89
C ALA A 192 9.34 -6.61 20.80
N PRO A 193 9.31 -7.54 19.84
CA PRO A 193 8.20 -7.65 18.89
C PRO A 193 6.95 -8.16 19.61
N VAL A 194 5.84 -7.41 19.51
CA VAL A 194 4.57 -7.77 20.17
C VAL A 194 3.43 -8.04 19.18
N TYR A 195 3.61 -7.64 17.93
CA TYR A 195 2.64 -7.90 16.87
C TYR A 195 3.31 -8.01 15.52
N VAL A 196 2.83 -8.93 14.69
CA VAL A 196 3.23 -9.07 13.29
C VAL A 196 2.08 -9.62 12.46
N ASP A 197 1.86 -9.02 11.29
CA ASP A 197 0.96 -9.56 10.26
C ASP A 197 1.64 -9.57 8.89
N ALA A 198 0.86 -9.73 7.81
CA ALA A 198 1.41 -9.73 6.45
C ALA A 198 2.10 -8.41 6.08
N TRP A 199 1.70 -7.30 6.68
CA TRP A 199 2.07 -5.95 6.24
C TRP A 199 2.91 -5.20 7.27
N THR A 200 2.66 -5.43 8.54
CA THR A 200 3.17 -4.59 9.62
C THR A 200 3.82 -5.40 10.72
N ILE A 201 4.70 -4.74 11.45
CA ILE A 201 5.27 -5.22 12.69
C ILE A 201 5.30 -4.11 13.73
N ILE A 202 5.03 -4.46 14.98
CA ILE A 202 5.09 -3.54 16.12
C ILE A 202 6.08 -4.10 17.13
N LEU A 203 7.10 -3.28 17.47
CA LEU A 203 8.02 -3.56 18.54
C LEU A 203 7.83 -2.52 19.64
N LEU A 204 8.00 -2.94 20.89
CA LEU A 204 7.95 -2.07 22.05
C LEU A 204 9.31 -2.00 22.73
N LYS A 205 9.65 -0.81 23.20
CA LYS A 205 10.86 -0.62 24.00
C LYS A 205 10.68 -1.34 25.33
N ARG A 206 11.71 -2.08 25.78
CA ARG A 206 11.73 -2.75 27.08
C ARG A 206 11.93 -1.72 28.19
N ASN A 207 10.82 -1.27 28.72
CA ASN A 207 10.76 -0.33 29.85
C ASN A 207 9.56 -0.65 30.74
N GLU A 208 9.46 0.00 31.86
CA GLU A 208 8.36 -0.23 32.83
C GLU A 208 6.97 0.05 32.22
N ILE A 209 6.86 1.00 31.31
CA ILE A 209 5.56 1.36 30.67
C ILE A 209 5.04 0.20 29.83
N ASN A 210 5.93 -0.50 29.12
CA ASN A 210 5.57 -1.55 28.17
C ASN A 210 5.65 -2.95 28.78
N LYS A 211 6.17 -3.10 29.98
CA LYS A 211 6.46 -4.41 30.60
C LYS A 211 5.26 -5.34 30.58
N SER A 212 4.10 -4.86 31.05
CA SER A 212 2.88 -5.68 31.10
C SER A 212 2.44 -6.15 29.71
N ILE A 213 2.60 -5.32 28.68
CA ILE A 213 2.24 -5.67 27.30
C ILE A 213 3.24 -6.68 26.75
N ILE A 214 4.53 -6.48 26.99
CA ILE A 214 5.61 -7.37 26.53
C ILE A 214 5.45 -8.74 27.16
N ASP A 215 5.25 -8.82 28.49
CA ASP A 215 5.09 -10.08 29.22
C ASP A 215 3.93 -10.95 28.68
N GLN A 216 2.88 -10.32 28.13
CA GLN A 216 1.71 -11.01 27.61
C GLN A 216 1.75 -11.29 26.11
N HIS A 217 2.45 -10.46 25.34
CA HIS A 217 2.31 -10.43 23.87
C HIS A 217 3.66 -10.56 23.12
N GLU A 218 4.78 -10.71 23.81
CA GLU A 218 6.07 -10.86 23.12
C GLU A 218 6.06 -12.08 22.21
N LEU A 219 6.44 -11.86 20.96
CA LEU A 219 6.52 -12.91 19.96
C LEU A 219 7.88 -13.63 20.04
N PRO A 220 7.88 -14.96 19.96
CA PRO A 220 9.12 -15.71 20.03
C PRO A 220 10.04 -15.44 18.84
N GLN A 221 11.33 -15.30 19.06
CA GLN A 221 12.33 -15.06 18.00
C GLN A 221 12.29 -16.11 16.89
N SER A 222 11.88 -17.34 17.20
CA SER A 222 11.74 -18.43 16.22
C SER A 222 10.77 -18.11 15.06
N MET A 223 9.84 -17.17 15.25
CA MET A 223 8.93 -16.72 14.20
C MET A 223 9.64 -15.90 13.10
N PHE A 224 10.81 -15.33 13.40
CA PHE A 224 11.54 -14.44 12.49
C PHE A 224 12.73 -15.11 11.83
N ILE A 225 13.07 -16.33 12.25
CA ILE A 225 14.17 -17.12 11.68
C ILE A 225 13.59 -17.94 10.52
N LYS A 226 14.08 -17.67 9.31
CA LYS A 226 13.76 -18.52 8.16
C LYS A 226 14.41 -19.89 8.35
N LYS A 227 13.60 -20.94 8.36
CA LYS A 227 14.09 -22.33 8.26
C LYS A 227 14.63 -22.60 6.87
#